data_c71ab713fc7e00e4c9cf5a8ffc1ae346
#
_entry.id   c71ab713fc7e00e4c9cf5a8ffc1ae346
#
_cell.length_a   1.000
_cell.length_b   1.000
_cell.length_c   1.000
_cell.angle_alpha   90.00
_cell.angle_beta   90.00
_cell.angle_gamma   90.00
#
_symmetry.space_group_name_H-M   'P 1'
#
loop_
_entity.id
_entity.type
_entity.pdbx_description
1 polymer ?
#
loop_
_entity_poly.entity_id
_entity_poly.type
_entity_poly.pdbx_seq_one_letter_code
_entity_poly.pdbx_strand_id
1 'polypeptide(L)'
;MPFIRVAVLVFDKGYHVGWREPKRIVDHTTILRALIYTAYLTGSERCAELVIRGELEASALLPTTTVGKELRLLAPFPKIPCLGKAARIRGSFITLSTLKQVMDFVTKCASEKGVPIVQEVQIDRIAINCTTSSAVKPLELKRVKGVVCVDGECSEIAPHIPEELFTFVTEYRNRIDRLSGSADVYEVYGVKPFTPLWLAFRGSEEAIKCSLNLLEALQKFGIGGLRSRGWGRFRLELDLTIRSEDLEVLTKFSGWVQGYNYTLGFMTPGKWMDSVSSYATREVVIGRSGPSINEYRLPLVYVMDIGSVVYAKDIPKPHALHIDDGRAVLLFNPVVIHA
;
A
#
# COMPACT_ATOMS: atom_id res chain seq x y z
N MET A 1 -15.75 -14.78 -11.32
CA MET A 1 -15.33 -13.42 -10.93
C MET A 1 -14.24 -13.54 -9.86
N PRO A 2 -13.21 -12.71 -9.86
CA PRO A 2 -12.23 -12.72 -8.78
C PRO A 2 -12.88 -12.31 -7.46
N PHE A 3 -12.47 -12.95 -6.38
CA PHE A 3 -12.91 -12.63 -5.03
C PHE A 3 -11.99 -11.55 -4.44
N ILE A 4 -12.51 -10.74 -3.52
CA ILE A 4 -11.71 -9.83 -2.72
C ILE A 4 -11.93 -10.12 -1.24
N ARG A 5 -10.85 -10.03 -0.46
CA ARG A 5 -10.88 -10.14 1.00
C ARG A 5 -9.94 -9.12 1.60
N VAL A 6 -10.34 -8.59 2.74
CA VAL A 6 -9.54 -7.64 3.51
C VAL A 6 -9.14 -8.30 4.83
N ALA A 7 -7.88 -8.20 5.16
CA ALA A 7 -7.33 -8.58 6.46
C ALA A 7 -6.88 -7.31 7.20
N VAL A 8 -7.07 -7.30 8.51
CA VAL A 8 -6.66 -6.19 9.37
C VAL A 8 -5.60 -6.69 10.34
N LEU A 9 -4.46 -6.00 10.38
CA LEU A 9 -3.27 -6.40 11.12
C LEU A 9 -2.94 -5.37 12.20
N VAL A 10 -2.72 -5.84 13.41
CA VAL A 10 -2.25 -5.01 14.54
C VAL A 10 -0.83 -5.41 14.89
N PHE A 11 0.10 -4.45 14.82
CA PHE A 11 1.51 -4.67 15.14
C PHE A 11 1.79 -4.25 16.58
N ASP A 12 2.32 -5.16 17.39
CA ASP A 12 2.62 -4.86 18.79
C ASP A 12 3.82 -3.91 18.93
N LYS A 13 4.90 -4.21 18.23
CA LYS A 13 6.13 -3.42 18.25
C LYS A 13 6.29 -2.50 17.06
N GLY A 14 5.77 -2.89 15.90
CA GLY A 14 5.99 -2.29 14.61
C GLY A 14 6.81 -3.18 13.68
N TYR A 15 7.30 -2.64 12.59
CA TYR A 15 8.01 -3.38 11.56
C TYR A 15 9.26 -2.64 11.07
N HIS A 16 10.18 -3.39 10.47
CA HIS A 16 11.37 -2.87 9.80
C HIS A 16 11.31 -3.29 8.33
N VAL A 17 11.05 -2.33 7.44
CA VAL A 17 11.05 -2.50 5.98
C VAL A 17 11.84 -1.35 5.38
N GLY A 18 12.74 -1.65 4.46
CA GLY A 18 13.70 -0.70 3.91
C GLY A 18 15.12 -1.09 4.28
N TRP A 19 16.11 -0.43 3.63
CA TRP A 19 17.53 -0.77 3.85
C TRP A 19 18.18 0.13 4.91
N ARG A 20 18.22 1.44 4.67
CA ARG A 20 18.81 2.44 5.57
C ARG A 20 17.75 3.29 6.24
N GLU A 21 16.70 3.61 5.49
CA GLU A 21 15.55 4.37 5.96
C GLU A 21 14.34 3.45 6.04
N PRO A 22 13.69 3.36 7.20
CA PRO A 22 12.50 2.55 7.34
C PRO A 22 11.35 3.17 6.53
N LYS A 23 10.64 2.34 5.76
CA LYS A 23 9.48 2.76 4.97
C LYS A 23 8.21 2.70 5.83
N ARG A 24 7.40 3.77 5.79
CA ARG A 24 6.11 3.84 6.52
C ARG A 24 5.09 2.82 6.02
N ILE A 25 5.16 2.47 4.74
CA ILE A 25 4.23 1.54 4.11
C ILE A 25 4.99 0.27 3.75
N VAL A 26 4.46 -0.87 4.17
CA VAL A 26 4.94 -2.17 3.70
C VAL A 26 4.31 -2.43 2.35
N ASP A 27 5.12 -2.46 1.31
CA ASP A 27 4.64 -2.66 -0.05
C ASP A 27 4.14 -4.10 -0.29
N HIS A 28 3.27 -4.27 -1.27
CA HIS A 28 2.68 -5.55 -1.60
C HIS A 28 3.70 -6.59 -2.06
N THR A 29 4.83 -6.17 -2.68
CA THR A 29 5.88 -7.12 -3.11
C THR A 29 6.55 -7.76 -1.90
N THR A 30 6.75 -7.00 -0.83
CA THR A 30 7.24 -7.50 0.46
C THR A 30 6.27 -8.50 1.08
N ILE A 31 4.96 -8.22 0.99
CA ILE A 31 3.90 -9.10 1.51
C ILE A 31 3.83 -10.39 0.72
N LEU A 32 3.73 -10.33 -0.60
CA LEU A 32 3.66 -11.51 -1.47
C LEU A 32 4.89 -12.42 -1.28
N ARG A 33 6.08 -11.84 -1.15
CA ARG A 33 7.30 -12.60 -0.87
C ARG A 33 7.28 -13.25 0.52
N ALA A 34 6.73 -12.56 1.52
CA ALA A 34 6.56 -13.14 2.85
C ALA A 34 5.59 -14.32 2.84
N LEU A 35 4.50 -14.23 2.05
CA LEU A 35 3.56 -15.35 1.86
C LEU A 35 4.23 -16.53 1.16
N ILE A 36 4.98 -16.31 0.06
CA ILE A 36 5.73 -17.36 -0.63
C ILE A 36 6.71 -18.05 0.32
N TYR A 37 7.48 -17.27 1.07
CA TYR A 37 8.42 -17.81 2.06
C TYR A 37 7.70 -18.65 3.12
N THR A 38 6.58 -18.16 3.63
CA THR A 38 5.76 -18.89 4.62
C THR A 38 5.21 -20.18 4.03
N ALA A 39 4.77 -20.17 2.77
CA ALA A 39 4.26 -21.36 2.08
C ALA A 39 5.32 -22.48 2.03
N TYR A 40 6.55 -22.16 1.68
CA TYR A 40 7.64 -23.14 1.70
C TYR A 40 7.98 -23.62 3.11
N LEU A 41 7.93 -22.74 4.12
CA LEU A 41 8.19 -23.14 5.52
C LEU A 41 7.10 -24.05 6.08
N THR A 42 5.87 -23.95 5.59
CA THR A 42 4.72 -24.73 6.09
C THR A 42 4.36 -25.91 5.19
N GLY A 43 5.14 -26.19 4.15
CA GLY A 43 4.86 -27.28 3.20
C GLY A 43 3.62 -27.01 2.32
N SER A 44 3.26 -25.74 2.12
CA SER A 44 2.10 -25.30 1.33
C SER A 44 2.52 -24.82 -0.06
N GLU A 45 3.39 -25.55 -0.75
CA GLU A 45 4.03 -25.14 -2.01
C GLU A 45 3.02 -24.76 -3.09
N ARG A 46 1.87 -25.44 -3.15
CA ARG A 46 0.78 -25.11 -4.07
C ARG A 46 0.32 -23.65 -3.91
N CYS A 47 0.28 -23.15 -2.67
CA CYS A 47 -0.07 -21.75 -2.40
C CYS A 47 1.00 -20.78 -2.91
N ALA A 48 2.30 -21.13 -2.79
CA ALA A 48 3.37 -20.34 -3.38
C ALA A 48 3.27 -20.26 -4.91
N GLU A 49 2.96 -21.38 -5.57
CA GLU A 49 2.78 -21.42 -7.03
C GLU A 49 1.65 -20.49 -7.51
N LEU A 50 0.50 -20.46 -6.82
CA LEU A 50 -0.61 -19.58 -7.17
C LEU A 50 -0.18 -18.10 -7.09
N VAL A 51 0.54 -17.73 -6.04
CA VAL A 51 1.08 -16.38 -5.88
C VAL A 51 2.07 -16.04 -7.00
N ILE A 52 3.02 -16.94 -7.31
CA ILE A 52 4.06 -16.74 -8.34
C ILE A 52 3.44 -16.63 -9.74
N ARG A 53 2.38 -17.38 -10.04
CA ARG A 53 1.65 -17.30 -11.32
C ARG A 53 0.83 -16.01 -11.45
N GLY A 54 0.74 -15.19 -10.39
CA GLY A 54 -0.02 -13.94 -10.40
C GLY A 54 -1.53 -14.13 -10.25
N GLU A 55 -1.98 -15.28 -9.72
CA GLU A 55 -3.39 -15.54 -9.42
C GLU A 55 -3.86 -14.79 -8.17
N LEU A 56 -2.93 -14.15 -7.43
CA LEU A 56 -3.18 -13.31 -6.28
C LEU A 56 -2.66 -11.90 -6.52
N GLU A 57 -3.53 -10.92 -6.41
CA GLU A 57 -3.19 -9.51 -6.27
C GLU A 57 -3.20 -9.14 -4.78
N ALA A 58 -2.32 -8.24 -4.36
CA ALA A 58 -2.28 -7.72 -3.00
C ALA A 58 -2.18 -6.19 -2.97
N SER A 59 -2.77 -5.55 -1.97
CA SER A 59 -2.47 -4.15 -1.66
C SER A 59 -1.19 -4.06 -0.81
N ALA A 60 -0.65 -2.86 -0.65
CA ALA A 60 0.25 -2.55 0.44
C ALA A 60 -0.48 -2.65 1.79
N LEU A 61 0.27 -2.70 2.90
CA LEU A 61 -0.28 -2.49 4.24
C LEU A 61 -0.53 -1.01 4.46
N LEU A 62 -1.78 -0.64 4.61
CA LEU A 62 -2.24 0.74 4.67
C LEU A 62 -2.97 1.02 5.99
N PRO A 63 -2.94 2.25 6.50
CA PRO A 63 -3.55 2.57 7.79
C PRO A 63 -5.08 2.56 7.73
N THR A 64 -5.68 2.47 8.91
CA THR A 64 -7.12 2.64 9.13
C THR A 64 -7.37 3.80 10.08
N THR A 65 -8.63 4.21 10.22
CA THR A 65 -9.11 4.92 11.40
C THR A 65 -10.35 4.21 11.92
N THR A 66 -10.56 4.24 13.23
CA THR A 66 -11.64 3.49 13.88
C THR A 66 -12.69 4.47 14.39
N VAL A 67 -13.95 4.26 14.02
CA VAL A 67 -15.09 5.01 14.52
C VAL A 67 -16.01 4.02 15.25
N GLY A 68 -16.00 4.03 16.57
CA GLY A 68 -16.68 3.01 17.37
C GLY A 68 -16.07 1.62 17.10
N LYS A 69 -16.86 0.71 16.53
CA LYS A 69 -16.43 -0.64 16.11
C LYS A 69 -16.18 -0.75 14.59
N GLU A 70 -16.36 0.34 13.84
CA GLU A 70 -16.17 0.33 12.40
C GLU A 70 -14.79 0.87 12.02
N LEU A 71 -14.18 0.25 11.03
CA LEU A 71 -12.93 0.66 10.41
C LEU A 71 -13.22 1.41 9.12
N ARG A 72 -12.59 2.58 8.98
CA ARG A 72 -12.44 3.29 7.72
C ARG A 72 -11.07 2.96 7.14
N LEU A 73 -11.05 2.57 5.87
CA LEU A 73 -9.84 2.21 5.17
C LEU A 73 -9.22 3.48 4.55
N LEU A 74 -7.93 3.67 4.81
CA LEU A 74 -7.18 4.80 4.28
C LEU A 74 -6.21 4.33 3.20
N ALA A 75 -6.05 5.11 2.14
CA ALA A 75 -5.09 4.90 1.08
C ALA A 75 -4.21 6.15 0.92
N PRO A 76 -3.00 6.10 0.33
CA PRO A 76 -2.23 7.30 0.02
C PRO A 76 -3.01 8.26 -0.87
N PHE A 77 -2.84 9.56 -0.68
CA PHE A 77 -3.47 10.54 -1.56
C PHE A 77 -3.00 10.33 -3.02
N PRO A 78 -3.90 10.36 -4.02
CA PRO A 78 -3.54 10.14 -5.42
C PRO A 78 -2.44 11.09 -5.92
N LYS A 79 -1.51 10.58 -6.73
CA LYS A 79 -0.33 11.33 -7.24
C LYS A 79 -0.68 12.37 -8.32
N ILE A 80 -1.88 12.92 -8.30
CA ILE A 80 -2.30 13.98 -9.22
C ILE A 80 -1.50 15.28 -8.99
N PRO A 81 -1.38 16.17 -10.01
CA PRO A 81 -0.65 17.43 -9.88
C PRO A 81 -1.18 18.31 -8.77
N CYS A 82 -0.26 18.92 -8.01
CA CYS A 82 -0.56 19.84 -6.93
C CYS A 82 0.15 21.17 -7.16
N LEU A 83 -0.54 22.29 -6.99
CA LEU A 83 0.02 23.64 -7.13
C LEU A 83 0.40 24.24 -5.77
N GLY A 84 1.58 24.86 -5.73
CA GLY A 84 2.05 25.65 -4.60
C GLY A 84 2.01 24.90 -3.27
N LYS A 85 1.34 25.45 -2.27
CA LYS A 85 1.24 24.88 -0.92
C LYS A 85 0.47 23.57 -0.87
N ALA A 86 -0.39 23.28 -1.85
CA ALA A 86 -1.11 22.01 -1.95
C ALA A 86 -0.15 20.80 -2.10
N ALA A 87 1.11 21.01 -2.46
CA ALA A 87 2.12 19.93 -2.51
C ALA A 87 2.29 19.19 -1.15
N ARG A 88 1.94 19.81 -0.03
CA ARG A 88 1.96 19.20 1.31
C ARG A 88 1.04 17.99 1.44
N ILE A 89 0.02 17.88 0.57
CA ILE A 89 -0.95 16.79 0.59
C ILE A 89 -0.37 15.46 0.10
N ARG A 90 0.74 15.48 -0.63
CA ARG A 90 1.35 14.26 -1.21
C ARG A 90 1.71 13.20 -0.18
N GLY A 91 1.96 13.59 1.06
CA GLY A 91 2.22 12.66 2.18
C GLY A 91 0.98 12.29 2.99
N SER A 92 -0.21 12.75 2.58
CA SER A 92 -1.47 12.49 3.27
C SER A 92 -2.09 11.16 2.81
N PHE A 93 -3.03 10.69 3.61
CA PHE A 93 -3.90 9.58 3.26
C PHE A 93 -5.29 10.10 2.90
N ILE A 94 -6.08 9.28 2.24
CA ILE A 94 -7.46 9.58 1.82
C ILE A 94 -8.34 8.38 2.17
N THR A 95 -9.59 8.61 2.57
CA THR A 95 -10.57 7.52 2.76
C THR A 95 -10.93 6.88 1.41
N LEU A 96 -11.25 5.59 1.39
CA LEU A 96 -11.56 4.91 0.13
C LEU A 96 -12.80 5.46 -0.56
N SER A 97 -13.81 5.86 0.22
CA SER A 97 -15.02 6.50 -0.31
C SER A 97 -14.71 7.84 -1.00
N THR A 98 -13.86 8.67 -0.40
CA THR A 98 -13.41 9.93 -1.01
C THR A 98 -12.47 9.67 -2.19
N LEU A 99 -11.58 8.66 -2.11
CA LEU A 99 -10.73 8.24 -3.22
C LEU A 99 -11.56 7.93 -4.47
N LYS A 100 -12.67 7.18 -4.32
CA LYS A 100 -13.55 6.87 -5.45
C LYS A 100 -14.10 8.14 -6.10
N GLN A 101 -14.52 9.14 -5.30
CA GLN A 101 -14.98 10.43 -5.83
C GLN A 101 -13.86 11.18 -6.58
N VAL A 102 -12.62 11.11 -6.08
CA VAL A 102 -11.47 11.69 -6.77
C VAL A 102 -11.21 10.98 -8.10
N MET A 103 -11.30 9.65 -8.15
CA MET A 103 -11.11 8.89 -9.40
C MET A 103 -12.19 9.20 -10.44
N ASP A 104 -13.45 9.34 -9.99
CA ASP A 104 -14.56 9.78 -10.87
C ASP A 104 -14.32 11.19 -11.40
N PHE A 105 -13.85 12.11 -10.55
CA PHE A 105 -13.47 13.46 -10.96
C PHE A 105 -12.34 13.45 -11.99
N VAL A 106 -11.28 12.66 -11.77
CA VAL A 106 -10.15 12.51 -12.71
C VAL A 106 -10.66 12.06 -14.08
N THR A 107 -11.50 11.04 -14.11
CA THR A 107 -12.06 10.49 -15.35
C THR A 107 -12.95 11.52 -16.07
N LYS A 108 -13.81 12.23 -15.33
CA LYS A 108 -14.66 13.28 -15.87
C LYS A 108 -13.83 14.46 -16.41
N CYS A 109 -12.79 14.89 -15.69
CA CYS A 109 -11.92 15.95 -16.14
C CYS A 109 -11.17 15.57 -17.42
N ALA A 110 -10.71 14.32 -17.51
CA ALA A 110 -10.01 13.82 -18.70
C ALA A 110 -10.94 13.69 -19.91
N SER A 111 -12.22 13.34 -19.74
CA SER A 111 -13.20 13.32 -20.85
C SER A 111 -13.41 14.70 -21.46
N GLU A 112 -13.23 15.75 -20.66
CA GLU A 112 -13.23 17.16 -21.09
C GLU A 112 -11.84 17.64 -21.57
N LYS A 113 -10.89 16.74 -21.80
CA LYS A 113 -9.50 17.03 -22.19
C LYS A 113 -8.76 17.93 -21.19
N GLY A 114 -9.19 17.94 -19.93
CA GLY A 114 -8.58 18.68 -18.84
C GLY A 114 -7.58 17.86 -18.04
N VAL A 115 -6.81 18.57 -17.21
CA VAL A 115 -5.89 17.99 -16.25
C VAL A 115 -6.42 18.29 -14.85
N PRO A 116 -6.60 17.28 -13.98
CA PRO A 116 -6.99 17.51 -12.60
C PRO A 116 -5.81 18.13 -11.83
N ILE A 117 -6.05 19.23 -11.14
CA ILE A 117 -5.03 19.94 -10.35
C ILE A 117 -5.56 20.24 -8.96
N VAL A 118 -4.77 19.85 -7.96
CA VAL A 118 -5.06 20.15 -6.54
C VAL A 118 -4.56 21.55 -6.21
N GLN A 119 -5.42 22.34 -5.59
CA GLN A 119 -5.13 23.67 -5.08
C GLN A 119 -5.57 23.79 -3.61
N GLU A 120 -4.80 24.51 -2.81
CA GLU A 120 -5.20 24.88 -1.46
C GLU A 120 -6.11 26.12 -1.56
N VAL A 121 -7.35 26.00 -1.08
CA VAL A 121 -8.34 27.09 -1.07
C VAL A 121 -8.23 27.86 0.25
N GLN A 122 -8.09 27.14 1.36
CA GLN A 122 -7.90 27.64 2.72
C GLN A 122 -7.02 26.67 3.50
N ILE A 123 -6.62 27.04 4.71
CA ILE A 123 -5.95 26.13 5.64
C ILE A 123 -6.86 24.90 5.82
N ASP A 124 -6.29 23.70 5.56
CA ASP A 124 -6.99 22.42 5.65
C ASP A 124 -8.16 22.20 4.67
N ARG A 125 -8.38 23.10 3.73
CA ARG A 125 -9.31 22.93 2.61
C ARG A 125 -8.59 22.96 1.28
N ILE A 126 -8.87 21.97 0.47
CA ILE A 126 -8.33 21.83 -0.89
C ILE A 126 -9.47 21.65 -1.88
N ALA A 127 -9.22 22.07 -3.11
CA ALA A 127 -10.10 21.79 -4.23
C ALA A 127 -9.31 21.08 -5.34
N ILE A 128 -9.94 20.11 -5.97
CA ILE A 128 -9.43 19.52 -7.22
C ILE A 128 -10.18 20.19 -8.36
N ASN A 129 -9.45 20.92 -9.19
CA ASN A 129 -9.98 21.68 -10.33
C ASN A 129 -9.61 20.98 -11.64
N CYS A 130 -10.41 21.17 -12.68
CA CYS A 130 -10.10 20.75 -14.04
C CYS A 130 -9.63 21.95 -14.86
N THR A 131 -8.47 21.86 -15.54
CA THR A 131 -7.81 23.02 -16.17
C THR A 131 -8.56 23.61 -17.37
N THR A 132 -9.32 22.82 -18.11
CA THR A 132 -9.89 23.21 -19.41
C THR A 132 -11.40 23.41 -19.40
N SER A 133 -12.10 23.00 -18.36
CA SER A 133 -13.56 23.00 -18.35
C SER A 133 -14.16 23.69 -17.13
N SER A 134 -14.85 24.80 -17.34
CA SER A 134 -15.75 25.40 -16.35
C SER A 134 -17.00 24.52 -16.08
N ALA A 135 -17.25 23.52 -16.93
CA ALA A 135 -18.38 22.61 -16.80
C ALA A 135 -18.17 21.55 -15.70
N VAL A 136 -16.92 21.24 -15.34
CA VAL A 136 -16.61 20.31 -14.25
C VAL A 136 -16.50 21.10 -12.94
N LYS A 137 -17.50 20.96 -12.07
CA LYS A 137 -17.48 21.62 -10.75
C LYS A 137 -16.27 21.13 -9.94
N PRO A 138 -15.53 22.01 -9.26
CA PRO A 138 -14.45 21.61 -8.36
C PRO A 138 -14.89 20.57 -7.32
N LEU A 139 -14.02 19.63 -7.01
CA LEU A 139 -14.22 18.70 -5.91
C LEU A 139 -13.55 19.28 -4.67
N GLU A 140 -14.36 19.72 -3.71
CA GLU A 140 -13.88 20.27 -2.45
C GLU A 140 -13.65 19.16 -1.44
N LEU A 141 -12.48 19.19 -0.81
CA LEU A 141 -12.04 18.22 0.19
C LEU A 141 -11.46 18.95 1.40
N LYS A 142 -11.49 18.28 2.55
CA LYS A 142 -10.90 18.75 3.80
C LYS A 142 -9.74 17.86 4.21
N ARG A 143 -8.75 18.41 4.88
CA ARG A 143 -7.62 17.69 5.44
C ARG A 143 -7.65 17.79 6.96
N VAL A 144 -7.62 16.66 7.65
CA VAL A 144 -7.60 16.58 9.12
C VAL A 144 -6.50 15.60 9.54
N LYS A 145 -5.52 16.07 10.31
CA LYS A 145 -4.41 15.22 10.84
C LYS A 145 -3.76 14.30 9.80
N GLY A 146 -3.54 14.86 8.58
CA GLY A 146 -2.93 14.09 7.48
C GLY A 146 -3.87 13.15 6.73
N VAL A 147 -5.16 13.15 7.02
CA VAL A 147 -6.20 12.42 6.27
C VAL A 147 -7.07 13.38 5.50
N VAL A 148 -7.36 13.06 4.25
CA VAL A 148 -8.20 13.82 3.31
C VAL A 148 -9.53 13.10 3.13
N CYS A 149 -10.61 13.84 3.19
CA CYS A 149 -11.98 13.33 3.09
C CYS A 149 -12.95 14.44 2.67
N VAL A 150 -14.16 14.09 2.26
CA VAL A 150 -15.25 15.06 2.10
C VAL A 150 -15.67 15.61 3.48
N ASP A 151 -16.22 16.82 3.53
CA ASP A 151 -16.42 17.57 4.79
C ASP A 151 -17.24 16.79 5.86
N GLY A 152 -18.35 16.15 5.46
CA GLY A 152 -19.17 15.33 6.37
C GLY A 152 -18.40 14.14 6.97
N GLU A 153 -17.67 13.42 6.13
CA GLU A 153 -16.86 12.28 6.54
C GLU A 153 -15.68 12.74 7.43
N CYS A 154 -15.02 13.84 7.07
CA CYS A 154 -13.95 14.42 7.89
C CYS A 154 -14.43 14.78 9.31
N SER A 155 -15.62 15.31 9.44
CA SER A 155 -16.19 15.68 10.74
C SER A 155 -16.45 14.46 11.62
N GLU A 156 -16.83 13.33 11.01
CA GLU A 156 -17.05 12.05 11.68
C GLU A 156 -15.73 11.43 12.18
N ILE A 157 -14.71 11.37 11.31
CA ILE A 157 -13.46 10.65 11.63
C ILE A 157 -12.45 11.49 12.41
N ALA A 158 -12.52 12.82 12.37
CA ALA A 158 -11.54 13.73 12.99
C ALA A 158 -11.20 13.44 14.46
N PRO A 159 -12.19 13.14 15.34
CA PRO A 159 -11.89 12.79 16.74
C PRO A 159 -11.09 11.50 16.91
N HIS A 160 -11.16 10.61 15.92
CA HIS A 160 -10.63 9.26 15.97
C HIS A 160 -9.29 9.09 15.24
N ILE A 161 -8.85 10.10 14.48
CA ILE A 161 -7.54 10.09 13.84
C ILE A 161 -6.50 10.49 14.89
N PRO A 162 -5.44 9.67 15.10
CA PRO A 162 -4.31 10.07 15.96
C PRO A 162 -3.55 11.25 15.32
N GLU A 163 -2.74 11.95 16.12
CA GLU A 163 -1.92 13.06 15.60
C GLU A 163 -0.96 12.59 14.49
N GLU A 164 -0.47 11.37 14.63
CA GLU A 164 0.37 10.70 13.62
C GLU A 164 -0.14 9.27 13.40
N LEU A 165 -0.25 8.85 12.14
CA LEU A 165 -0.61 7.47 11.79
C LEU A 165 0.56 6.51 11.98
N PHE A 166 1.80 7.01 11.86
CA PHE A 166 3.04 6.25 11.98
C PHE A 166 4.09 7.08 12.70
N THR A 167 4.91 6.43 13.51
CA THR A 167 6.12 7.04 14.06
C THR A 167 7.36 6.21 13.73
N PHE A 168 8.52 6.88 13.59
CA PHE A 168 9.79 6.22 13.48
C PHE A 168 10.32 5.89 14.88
N VAL A 169 10.78 4.66 15.05
CA VAL A 169 11.33 4.17 16.33
C VAL A 169 12.78 3.77 16.12
N THR A 170 13.65 4.26 17.00
CA THR A 170 15.07 3.88 17.06
C THR A 170 15.32 3.06 18.31
N GLU A 171 15.94 1.90 18.16
CA GLU A 171 16.41 1.09 19.27
C GLU A 171 17.93 0.98 19.23
N TYR A 172 18.58 1.22 20.36
CA TYR A 172 20.00 0.97 20.52
C TYR A 172 20.24 -0.49 20.91
N ARG A 173 21.20 -1.11 20.26
CA ARG A 173 21.56 -2.52 20.47
C ARG A 173 23.05 -2.65 20.61
N ASN A 174 23.48 -3.63 21.40
CA ASN A 174 24.89 -3.97 21.58
C ASN A 174 25.22 -5.23 20.79
N ARG A 175 26.31 -5.18 20.06
CA ARG A 175 26.99 -6.36 19.49
C ARG A 175 28.21 -6.63 20.37
N ILE A 176 28.22 -7.76 21.05
CA ILE A 176 29.35 -8.16 21.89
C ILE A 176 30.21 -9.13 21.09
N ASP A 177 31.47 -8.77 20.90
CA ASP A 177 32.48 -9.70 20.40
C ASP A 177 32.86 -10.65 21.54
N ARG A 178 32.59 -11.92 21.34
CA ARG A 178 32.82 -12.95 22.38
C ARG A 178 34.28 -13.26 22.62
N LEU A 179 35.19 -12.90 21.72
CA LEU A 179 36.62 -13.14 21.85
C LEU A 179 37.31 -11.98 22.55
N SER A 180 36.99 -10.75 22.17
CA SER A 180 37.62 -9.54 22.74
C SER A 180 36.86 -8.95 23.91
N GLY A 181 35.59 -9.35 24.12
CA GLY A 181 34.69 -8.73 25.11
C GLY A 181 34.27 -7.31 24.76
N SER A 182 34.69 -6.78 23.58
CA SER A 182 34.31 -5.46 23.15
C SER A 182 32.83 -5.39 22.78
N ALA A 183 32.19 -4.25 23.04
CA ALA A 183 30.79 -4.02 22.70
C ALA A 183 30.67 -2.86 21.74
N ASP A 184 30.07 -3.11 20.56
CA ASP A 184 29.67 -2.09 19.60
C ASP A 184 28.21 -1.76 19.77
N VAL A 185 27.89 -0.48 19.97
CA VAL A 185 26.51 0.00 19.97
C VAL A 185 26.10 0.32 18.54
N TYR A 186 24.97 -0.19 18.09
CA TYR A 186 24.38 0.13 16.79
C TYR A 186 22.90 0.42 16.92
N GLU A 187 22.41 1.22 15.99
CA GLU A 187 21.01 1.64 15.93
C GLU A 187 20.19 0.71 15.03
N VAL A 188 18.98 0.45 15.43
CA VAL A 188 17.97 -0.27 14.67
C VAL A 188 16.77 0.63 14.50
N TYR A 189 16.41 0.88 13.26
CA TYR A 189 15.27 1.72 12.92
C TYR A 189 14.05 0.89 12.57
N GLY A 190 12.87 1.38 12.91
CA GLY A 190 11.60 0.77 12.54
C GLY A 190 10.47 1.78 12.46
N VAL A 191 9.31 1.29 12.09
CA VAL A 191 8.08 2.06 12.03
C VAL A 191 7.06 1.41 12.93
N LYS A 192 6.45 2.20 13.81
CA LYS A 192 5.32 1.79 14.65
C LYS A 192 4.06 2.46 14.13
N PRO A 193 3.06 1.70 13.66
CA PRO A 193 1.74 2.25 13.34
C PRO A 193 0.97 2.53 14.64
N PHE A 194 0.18 3.60 14.66
CA PHE A 194 -0.73 3.94 15.76
C PHE A 194 -2.14 3.41 15.55
N THR A 195 -2.43 2.95 14.33
CA THR A 195 -3.72 2.36 13.97
C THR A 195 -3.52 0.96 13.42
N PRO A 196 -4.54 0.08 13.44
CA PRO A 196 -4.51 -1.15 12.68
C PRO A 196 -4.20 -0.87 11.21
N LEU A 197 -3.52 -1.80 10.56
CA LEU A 197 -3.25 -1.71 9.13
C LEU A 197 -4.12 -2.70 8.37
N TRP A 198 -4.63 -2.29 7.21
CA TRP A 198 -5.40 -3.18 6.34
C TRP A 198 -4.61 -3.62 5.12
N LEU A 199 -4.98 -4.78 4.62
CA LEU A 199 -4.42 -5.45 3.46
C LEU A 199 -5.55 -6.10 2.66
N ALA A 200 -5.66 -5.78 1.38
CA ALA A 200 -6.59 -6.44 0.48
C ALA A 200 -5.88 -7.50 -0.36
N PHE A 201 -6.55 -8.65 -0.51
CA PHE A 201 -6.21 -9.69 -1.48
C PHE A 201 -7.35 -9.81 -2.49
N ARG A 202 -6.99 -9.94 -3.77
CA ARG A 202 -7.92 -10.19 -4.88
C ARG A 202 -7.37 -11.31 -5.75
N GLY A 203 -8.23 -12.26 -6.14
CA GLY A 203 -7.80 -13.40 -6.94
C GLY A 203 -8.82 -14.50 -7.05
N SER A 204 -8.38 -15.70 -7.44
CA SER A 204 -9.21 -16.91 -7.41
C SER A 204 -9.57 -17.29 -5.97
N GLU A 205 -10.67 -18.05 -5.79
CA GLU A 205 -11.08 -18.49 -4.46
C GLU A 205 -9.98 -19.29 -3.77
N GLU A 206 -9.29 -20.16 -4.51
CA GLU A 206 -8.17 -20.96 -4.01
C GLU A 206 -7.01 -20.05 -3.56
N ALA A 207 -6.63 -19.05 -4.38
CA ALA A 207 -5.55 -18.12 -4.05
C ALA A 207 -5.88 -17.28 -2.81
N ILE A 208 -7.12 -16.82 -2.67
CA ILE A 208 -7.60 -16.09 -1.49
C ILE A 208 -7.55 -16.98 -0.24
N LYS A 209 -8.06 -18.20 -0.30
CA LYS A 209 -8.01 -19.14 0.83
C LYS A 209 -6.57 -19.44 1.23
N CYS A 210 -5.70 -19.68 0.26
CA CYS A 210 -4.27 -19.86 0.48
C CYS A 210 -3.66 -18.65 1.19
N SER A 211 -3.91 -17.42 0.69
CA SER A 211 -3.31 -16.21 1.25
C SER A 211 -3.73 -15.96 2.69
N LEU A 212 -5.00 -16.21 3.05
CA LEU A 212 -5.49 -16.05 4.42
C LEU A 212 -4.87 -17.08 5.37
N ASN A 213 -4.78 -18.35 4.98
CA ASN A 213 -4.12 -19.39 5.78
C ASN A 213 -2.62 -19.10 5.98
N LEU A 214 -1.94 -18.64 4.92
CA LEU A 214 -0.54 -18.23 5.01
C LEU A 214 -0.35 -16.98 5.87
N LEU A 215 -1.28 -16.03 5.81
CA LEU A 215 -1.23 -14.83 6.65
C LEU A 215 -1.40 -15.17 8.14
N GLU A 216 -2.25 -16.15 8.46
CA GLU A 216 -2.40 -16.66 9.82
C GLU A 216 -1.10 -17.29 10.34
N ALA A 217 -0.42 -18.10 9.53
CA ALA A 217 0.90 -18.62 9.87
C ALA A 217 1.96 -17.52 9.99
N LEU A 218 1.91 -16.52 9.10
CA LEU A 218 2.86 -15.41 9.03
C LEU A 218 2.84 -14.52 10.30
N GLN A 219 1.75 -14.48 11.06
CA GLN A 219 1.69 -13.78 12.35
C GLN A 219 2.84 -14.19 13.27
N LYS A 220 3.21 -15.49 13.27
CA LYS A 220 4.27 -16.04 14.10
C LYS A 220 5.67 -15.71 13.58
N PHE A 221 5.81 -15.62 12.25
CA PHE A 221 7.10 -15.35 11.61
C PHE A 221 7.39 -13.86 11.46
N GLY A 222 6.35 -13.03 11.30
CA GLY A 222 6.44 -11.58 11.08
C GLY A 222 6.80 -11.19 9.65
N ILE A 223 6.53 -9.93 9.31
CA ILE A 223 6.78 -9.30 8.00
C ILE A 223 8.00 -8.37 8.09
N GLY A 224 8.82 -8.35 7.04
CA GLY A 224 9.98 -7.46 6.94
C GLY A 224 11.26 -8.02 7.54
N GLY A 225 12.18 -7.15 7.90
CA GLY A 225 13.46 -7.48 8.52
C GLY A 225 13.42 -7.58 10.04
N LEU A 226 14.54 -8.00 10.65
CA LEU A 226 14.73 -8.06 12.09
C LEU A 226 13.68 -8.89 12.87
N ARG A 227 13.05 -9.86 12.21
CA ARG A 227 11.98 -10.71 12.76
C ARG A 227 12.42 -11.50 14.01
N SER A 228 13.66 -11.99 14.04
CA SER A 228 14.25 -12.65 15.20
C SER A 228 14.35 -11.74 16.44
N ARG A 229 14.21 -10.43 16.26
CA ARG A 229 14.23 -9.40 17.31
C ARG A 229 12.83 -8.90 17.69
N GLY A 230 11.79 -9.59 17.21
CA GLY A 230 10.39 -9.29 17.49
C GLY A 230 9.77 -8.20 16.60
N TRP A 231 10.49 -7.67 15.60
CA TRP A 231 9.93 -6.75 14.63
C TRP A 231 9.06 -7.48 13.62
N GLY A 232 8.00 -6.81 13.12
CA GLY A 232 7.12 -7.33 12.08
C GLY A 232 6.12 -8.37 12.54
N ARG A 233 6.09 -8.74 13.83
CA ARG A 233 5.04 -9.60 14.40
C ARG A 233 3.74 -8.82 14.50
N PHE A 234 2.65 -9.48 14.18
CA PHE A 234 1.31 -8.88 14.19
C PHE A 234 0.29 -9.92 14.65
N ARG A 235 -0.88 -9.48 14.99
CA ARG A 235 -2.09 -10.29 15.14
C ARG A 235 -3.15 -9.85 14.15
N LEU A 236 -3.98 -10.79 13.72
CA LEU A 236 -5.16 -10.48 12.90
C LEU A 236 -6.25 -9.93 13.82
N GLU A 237 -6.87 -8.83 13.41
CA GLU A 237 -8.00 -8.23 14.10
C GLU A 237 -9.30 -8.79 13.49
N LEU A 238 -10.13 -9.40 14.33
CA LEU A 238 -11.37 -10.07 13.92
C LEU A 238 -12.62 -9.39 14.47
N ASP A 239 -12.47 -8.51 15.46
CA ASP A 239 -13.60 -7.91 16.19
C ASP A 239 -14.09 -6.59 15.59
N LEU A 240 -13.33 -6.01 14.64
CA LEU A 240 -13.67 -4.77 13.98
C LEU A 240 -14.31 -5.03 12.61
N THR A 241 -15.36 -4.30 12.31
CA THR A 241 -16.08 -4.39 11.04
C THR A 241 -15.60 -3.30 10.08
N ILE A 242 -15.33 -3.65 8.83
CA ILE A 242 -15.03 -2.65 7.80
C ILE A 242 -16.33 -1.97 7.40
N ARG A 243 -16.31 -0.65 7.28
CA ARG A 243 -17.47 0.13 6.87
C ARG A 243 -17.94 -0.28 5.48
N SER A 244 -19.25 -0.32 5.31
CA SER A 244 -19.91 -0.83 4.10
C SER A 244 -19.48 -0.08 2.83
N GLU A 245 -19.33 1.24 2.89
CA GLU A 245 -18.94 2.06 1.75
C GLU A 245 -17.51 1.73 1.28
N ASP A 246 -16.56 1.53 2.22
CA ASP A 246 -15.18 1.16 1.89
C ASP A 246 -15.12 -0.25 1.29
N LEU A 247 -15.92 -1.18 1.84
CA LEU A 247 -16.04 -2.54 1.31
C LEU A 247 -16.66 -2.53 -0.09
N GLU A 248 -17.67 -1.68 -0.32
CA GLU A 248 -18.29 -1.49 -1.63
C GLU A 248 -17.29 -1.02 -2.67
N VAL A 249 -16.45 -0.02 -2.34
CA VAL A 249 -15.38 0.44 -3.25
C VAL A 249 -14.46 -0.71 -3.64
N LEU A 250 -14.01 -1.52 -2.67
CA LEU A 250 -13.15 -2.65 -2.96
C LEU A 250 -13.85 -3.75 -3.77
N THR A 251 -15.11 -4.03 -3.50
CA THR A 251 -15.83 -5.14 -4.17
C THR A 251 -16.28 -4.79 -5.58
N LYS A 252 -16.74 -3.56 -5.81
CA LYS A 252 -17.29 -3.13 -7.09
C LYS A 252 -16.28 -2.50 -8.03
N PHE A 253 -15.26 -1.81 -7.48
CA PHE A 253 -14.34 -0.99 -8.26
C PHE A 253 -12.90 -1.48 -8.19
N SER A 254 -12.62 -2.69 -7.71
CA SER A 254 -11.28 -3.27 -7.76
C SER A 254 -11.04 -4.08 -9.02
N GLY A 255 -9.81 -4.00 -9.51
CA GLY A 255 -9.32 -4.69 -10.70
C GLY A 255 -9.04 -3.74 -11.86
N TRP A 256 -8.18 -4.21 -12.76
CA TRP A 256 -7.75 -3.43 -13.90
C TRP A 256 -8.87 -3.25 -14.94
N VAL A 257 -9.04 -2.01 -15.40
CA VAL A 257 -9.90 -1.66 -16.55
C VAL A 257 -9.11 -0.80 -17.53
N GLN A 258 -9.56 -0.73 -18.78
CA GLN A 258 -9.09 0.31 -19.69
C GLN A 258 -9.58 1.68 -19.18
N GLY A 259 -8.65 2.66 -19.06
CA GLY A 259 -8.94 3.93 -18.43
C GLY A 259 -8.11 4.18 -17.16
N TYR A 260 -8.60 5.03 -16.28
CA TYR A 260 -7.90 5.41 -15.07
C TYR A 260 -8.02 4.37 -13.96
N ASN A 261 -6.87 3.96 -13.44
CA ASN A 261 -6.72 3.03 -12.33
C ASN A 261 -5.80 3.63 -11.26
N TYR A 262 -6.19 3.55 -10.02
CA TYR A 262 -5.40 3.93 -8.86
C TYR A 262 -4.74 2.70 -8.27
N THR A 263 -3.41 2.75 -8.02
CA THR A 263 -2.66 1.59 -7.56
C THR A 263 -2.51 1.56 -6.04
N LEU A 264 -2.90 0.44 -5.42
CA LEU A 264 -2.70 0.16 -3.99
C LEU A 264 -1.35 -0.54 -3.71
N GLY A 265 -0.48 -0.62 -4.68
CA GLY A 265 0.85 -1.19 -4.59
C GLY A 265 1.76 -0.67 -5.70
N PHE A 266 3.01 -1.12 -5.71
CA PHE A 266 3.97 -0.78 -6.77
C PHE A 266 3.58 -1.43 -8.10
N MET A 267 3.85 -0.73 -9.20
CA MET A 267 3.65 -1.25 -10.54
C MET A 267 4.81 -0.87 -11.45
N THR A 268 5.28 -1.80 -12.27
CA THR A 268 6.28 -1.50 -13.29
C THR A 268 5.63 -0.79 -14.48
N PRO A 269 6.23 0.31 -14.97
CA PRO A 269 5.74 0.96 -16.19
C PRO A 269 5.90 0.02 -17.39
N GLY A 270 5.01 0.15 -18.37
CA GLY A 270 5.03 -0.69 -19.56
C GLY A 270 4.25 -0.09 -20.73
N LYS A 271 4.25 -0.78 -21.88
CA LYS A 271 3.54 -0.36 -23.09
C LYS A 271 2.01 -0.35 -22.93
N TRP A 272 1.51 -1.04 -21.92
CA TRP A 272 0.09 -1.11 -21.54
C TRP A 272 -0.49 0.21 -21.03
N MET A 273 0.37 1.16 -20.62
CA MET A 273 -0.05 2.44 -20.06
C MET A 273 0.19 3.60 -21.02
N ASP A 274 -0.58 4.68 -20.86
CA ASP A 274 -0.30 5.99 -21.41
C ASP A 274 0.44 6.86 -20.40
N SER A 275 1.72 7.11 -20.66
CA SER A 275 2.55 7.91 -19.76
C SER A 275 2.17 9.38 -19.70
N VAL A 276 1.54 9.92 -20.75
CA VAL A 276 1.13 11.33 -20.83
C VAL A 276 -0.10 11.59 -19.97
N SER A 277 -1.05 10.64 -19.98
CA SER A 277 -2.29 10.75 -19.21
C SER A 277 -2.17 10.16 -17.79
N SER A 278 -0.98 9.67 -17.39
CA SER A 278 -0.77 9.04 -16.08
C SER A 278 -0.07 9.97 -15.11
N TYR A 279 -0.45 9.87 -13.83
CA TYR A 279 0.12 10.64 -12.72
C TYR A 279 0.80 9.68 -11.74
N ALA A 280 2.12 9.62 -11.80
CA ALA A 280 2.90 8.69 -11.00
C ALA A 280 4.18 9.34 -10.45
N THR A 281 4.61 8.88 -9.30
CA THR A 281 5.95 9.14 -8.79
C THR A 281 6.79 7.89 -8.99
N ARG A 282 8.04 8.06 -9.42
CA ARG A 282 8.97 6.94 -9.54
C ARG A 282 9.55 6.58 -8.18
N GLU A 283 9.65 5.29 -7.93
CA GLU A 283 10.31 4.71 -6.75
C GLU A 283 11.27 3.62 -7.22
N VAL A 284 12.21 3.24 -6.36
CA VAL A 284 13.16 2.16 -6.64
C VAL A 284 12.96 1.07 -5.61
N VAL A 285 12.63 -0.13 -6.08
CA VAL A 285 12.59 -1.31 -5.23
C VAL A 285 14.01 -1.83 -5.06
N ILE A 286 14.46 -1.84 -3.80
CA ILE A 286 15.76 -2.38 -3.38
C ILE A 286 15.48 -3.40 -2.29
N GLY A 287 16.12 -4.56 -2.35
CA GLY A 287 15.93 -5.57 -1.32
C GLY A 287 17.04 -6.62 -1.29
N ARG A 288 16.89 -7.54 -0.35
CA ARG A 288 17.69 -8.77 -0.26
C ARG A 288 16.78 -9.98 -0.33
N SER A 289 17.29 -11.09 -0.82
CA SER A 289 16.53 -12.33 -1.02
C SER A 289 16.28 -13.13 0.25
N GLY A 290 16.34 -12.56 1.41
CA GLY A 290 16.05 -13.29 2.67
C GLY A 290 17.27 -13.99 3.30
N PRO A 291 17.06 -14.75 4.39
CA PRO A 291 18.13 -15.26 5.25
C PRO A 291 18.74 -16.58 4.74
N SER A 292 19.08 -16.67 3.48
CA SER A 292 19.91 -17.79 2.99
C SER A 292 21.40 -17.48 3.19
N ILE A 293 22.22 -18.51 3.22
CA ILE A 293 23.70 -18.41 3.37
C ILE A 293 24.31 -17.50 2.31
N ASN A 294 23.67 -17.34 1.16
CA ASN A 294 24.01 -16.41 0.10
C ASN A 294 22.92 -15.35 0.00
N GLU A 295 23.06 -14.25 0.77
CA GLU A 295 22.17 -13.09 0.61
C GLU A 295 22.41 -12.42 -0.75
N TYR A 296 21.53 -12.65 -1.70
CA TYR A 296 21.54 -11.94 -2.98
C TYR A 296 20.93 -10.55 -2.82
N ARG A 297 21.58 -9.54 -3.38
CA ARG A 297 20.95 -8.25 -3.60
C ARG A 297 19.94 -8.41 -4.74
N LEU A 298 18.71 -8.01 -4.49
CA LEU A 298 17.73 -7.89 -5.56
C LEU A 298 18.18 -6.81 -6.54
N PRO A 299 17.92 -6.95 -7.86
CA PRO A 299 18.21 -5.89 -8.82
C PRO A 299 17.42 -4.63 -8.47
N LEU A 300 17.95 -3.48 -8.87
CA LEU A 300 17.24 -2.22 -8.78
C LEU A 300 16.11 -2.23 -9.81
N VAL A 301 14.87 -2.15 -9.34
CA VAL A 301 13.70 -2.09 -10.22
C VAL A 301 13.01 -0.75 -10.05
N TYR A 302 12.89 -0.01 -11.15
CA TYR A 302 12.10 1.21 -11.18
C TYR A 302 10.61 0.88 -11.25
N VAL A 303 9.85 1.44 -10.34
CA VAL A 303 8.41 1.23 -10.22
C VAL A 303 7.67 2.56 -10.12
N MET A 304 6.39 2.54 -10.41
CA MET A 304 5.46 3.59 -10.02
C MET A 304 5.08 3.35 -8.56
N ASP A 305 5.14 4.42 -7.77
CA ASP A 305 4.85 4.39 -6.34
C ASP A 305 3.36 4.14 -6.06
N ILE A 306 3.07 3.66 -4.86
CA ILE A 306 1.72 3.46 -4.34
C ILE A 306 0.96 4.79 -4.39
N GLY A 307 -0.31 4.75 -4.81
CA GLY A 307 -1.13 5.94 -5.01
C GLY A 307 -0.98 6.57 -6.40
N SER A 308 -0.26 5.92 -7.32
CA SER A 308 -0.22 6.36 -8.72
C SER A 308 -1.57 6.20 -9.38
N VAL A 309 -1.93 7.18 -10.21
CA VAL A 309 -3.12 7.18 -11.06
C VAL A 309 -2.67 6.95 -12.50
N VAL A 310 -3.00 5.78 -13.02
CA VAL A 310 -2.46 5.30 -14.30
C VAL A 310 -3.59 5.15 -15.32
N TYR A 311 -3.39 5.70 -16.51
CA TYR A 311 -4.28 5.45 -17.64
C TYR A 311 -3.82 4.18 -18.37
N ALA A 312 -4.59 3.10 -18.24
CA ALA A 312 -4.32 1.83 -18.90
C ALA A 312 -4.97 1.80 -20.30
N LYS A 313 -4.14 1.63 -21.34
CA LYS A 313 -4.60 1.35 -22.72
C LYS A 313 -5.05 -0.10 -22.84
N ASP A 314 -4.31 -0.98 -22.17
CA ASP A 314 -4.56 -2.41 -22.10
C ASP A 314 -4.47 -2.88 -20.65
N ILE A 315 -5.14 -3.98 -20.32
CA ILE A 315 -5.05 -4.60 -19.00
C ILE A 315 -3.65 -5.22 -18.85
N PRO A 316 -2.84 -4.76 -17.86
CA PRO A 316 -1.52 -5.34 -17.66
C PRO A 316 -1.62 -6.79 -17.22
N LYS A 317 -0.71 -7.60 -17.71
CA LYS A 317 -0.53 -8.97 -17.21
C LYS A 317 0.21 -8.93 -15.86
N PRO A 318 -0.06 -9.88 -14.95
CA PRO A 318 0.76 -10.06 -13.76
C PRO A 318 2.23 -10.14 -14.15
N HIS A 319 3.08 -9.37 -13.48
CA HIS A 319 4.49 -9.32 -13.79
C HIS A 319 5.29 -9.91 -12.63
N ALA A 320 5.95 -11.03 -12.90
CA ALA A 320 6.91 -11.65 -12.00
C ALA A 320 8.32 -11.49 -12.58
N LEU A 321 9.21 -10.88 -11.83
CA LEU A 321 10.63 -10.82 -12.15
C LEU A 321 11.35 -11.95 -11.40
N HIS A 322 11.73 -13.00 -12.12
CA HIS A 322 12.56 -14.08 -11.59
C HIS A 322 14.02 -13.66 -11.56
N ILE A 323 14.70 -13.93 -10.47
CA ILE A 323 16.06 -13.52 -10.22
C ILE A 323 16.86 -14.77 -9.89
N ASP A 324 18.09 -14.82 -10.39
CA ASP A 324 19.05 -15.89 -10.07
C ASP A 324 18.45 -17.29 -10.29
N ASP A 325 18.09 -17.59 -11.54
CA ASP A 325 17.52 -18.87 -11.98
C ASP A 325 16.27 -19.31 -11.17
N GLY A 326 15.47 -18.34 -10.73
CA GLY A 326 14.23 -18.59 -10.01
C GLY A 326 14.37 -18.72 -8.49
N ARG A 327 15.55 -18.48 -7.92
CA ARG A 327 15.78 -18.52 -6.46
C ARG A 327 15.12 -17.36 -5.71
N ALA A 328 14.84 -16.25 -6.41
CA ALA A 328 14.07 -15.15 -5.87
C ALA A 328 13.08 -14.63 -6.89
N VAL A 329 11.97 -14.04 -6.41
CA VAL A 329 10.94 -13.46 -7.26
C VAL A 329 10.49 -12.11 -6.69
N LEU A 330 10.32 -11.13 -7.58
CA LEU A 330 9.61 -9.88 -7.31
C LEU A 330 8.30 -9.90 -8.09
N LEU A 331 7.21 -9.66 -7.39
CA LEU A 331 5.87 -9.71 -7.96
C LEU A 331 5.27 -8.32 -7.98
N PHE A 332 4.88 -7.85 -9.16
CA PHE A 332 4.23 -6.57 -9.38
C PHE A 332 2.78 -6.80 -9.80
N ASN A 333 1.97 -7.24 -8.85
CA ASN A 333 0.56 -7.57 -9.04
C ASN A 333 -0.28 -6.89 -7.97
N PRO A 334 -0.39 -5.54 -8.01
CA PRO A 334 -1.12 -4.77 -7.01
C PRO A 334 -2.63 -4.87 -7.23
N VAL A 335 -3.38 -4.83 -6.13
CA VAL A 335 -4.80 -4.44 -6.19
C VAL A 335 -4.89 -3.01 -6.67
N VAL A 336 -5.82 -2.73 -7.58
CA VAL A 336 -6.11 -1.39 -8.10
C VAL A 336 -7.58 -1.05 -7.92
N ILE A 337 -7.88 0.25 -7.87
CA ILE A 337 -9.24 0.79 -7.83
C ILE A 337 -9.44 1.62 -9.09
N HIS A 338 -10.50 1.33 -9.84
CA HIS A 338 -10.86 2.11 -11.03
C HIS A 338 -11.99 3.12 -10.74
N ALA A 339 -12.16 4.07 -11.65
CA ALA A 339 -13.24 5.04 -11.60
C ALA A 339 -14.61 4.39 -11.84
#